data_72780a84ba31993d4e4aa281bb7ec70b
#
_entry.id   72780a84ba31993d4e4aa281bb7ec70b
#
_cell.length_a   1.000
_cell.length_b   1.000
_cell.length_c   1.000
_cell.angle_alpha   90.00
_cell.angle_beta   90.00
_cell.angle_gamma   90.00
#
_symmetry.space_group_name_H-M   'P 1'
#
loop_
_entity.id
_entity.type
_entity.pdbx_description
1 polymer ?
#
loop_
_entity_poly.entity_id
_entity_poly.type
_entity_poly.pdbx_seq_one_letter_code
_entity_poly.pdbx_strand_id
1 'polypeptide(L)'
;MAILQNNDAGNIGMFYTRYEPKTKNRFYFEIDGVPAYLVKKADRPKPSFEEVVLDHINIQRKVKGRVTWGDVTCELYDPINPSGAQSVMNWFRLHHEAVTGRDGYQNYYKRDINFKSLGPVGDVVEKWELKGAFIKSVDFQDGDWSNANTAQTIGLTLAMDYCILKY
;
A
#
# COMPACT_ATOMS: atom_id res chain seq x y z
N MET A 1 -24.26 38.79 -5.53
CA MET A 1 -24.34 37.67 -6.44
C MET A 1 -24.31 36.40 -5.61
N ALA A 2 -25.46 35.83 -5.40
CA ALA A 2 -25.57 34.64 -4.61
C ALA A 2 -24.87 33.50 -5.36
N ILE A 3 -23.92 33.00 -4.77
CA ILE A 3 -23.31 31.79 -5.23
C ILE A 3 -24.28 30.69 -4.99
N LEU A 4 -24.67 30.17 -6.06
CA LEU A 4 -25.41 29.01 -6.02
C LEU A 4 -24.66 27.90 -5.49
N GLN A 5 -25.00 27.68 -4.43
CA GLN A 5 -24.60 26.67 -3.88
C GLN A 5 -25.50 25.68 -3.84
N ASN A 6 -25.64 24.97 -4.58
CA ASN A 6 -25.06 24.10 -4.52
C ASN A 6 -25.46 22.82 -4.20
N ASN A 7 -26.48 22.55 -3.60
CA ASN A 7 -26.85 21.24 -3.17
C ASN A 7 -27.60 20.46 -4.22
N ASP A 8 -28.33 21.12 -5.04
CA ASP A 8 -28.98 20.52 -6.21
C ASP A 8 -28.02 20.39 -7.39
N ALA A 9 -27.11 21.34 -7.51
CA ALA A 9 -26.06 21.27 -8.51
C ALA A 9 -25.05 20.14 -8.25
N GLY A 10 -24.90 19.68 -7.02
CA GLY A 10 -24.05 18.55 -6.69
C GLY A 10 -24.46 17.24 -7.36
N ASN A 11 -25.75 16.98 -7.38
CA ASN A 11 -26.28 15.81 -8.07
C ASN A 11 -26.21 15.95 -9.59
N ILE A 12 -26.52 17.13 -10.11
CA ILE A 12 -26.42 17.39 -11.54
C ILE A 12 -24.96 17.41 -11.99
N GLY A 13 -24.07 17.96 -11.19
CA GLY A 13 -22.65 18.00 -11.45
C GLY A 13 -22.02 16.62 -11.62
N MET A 14 -22.53 15.61 -10.95
CA MET A 14 -22.06 14.24 -11.11
C MET A 14 -22.32 13.68 -12.52
N PHE A 15 -23.40 14.12 -13.18
CA PHE A 15 -23.76 13.65 -14.52
C PHE A 15 -23.27 14.55 -15.65
N TYR A 16 -23.09 15.85 -15.39
CA TYR A 16 -22.76 16.83 -16.43
C TYR A 16 -21.36 17.41 -16.36
N THR A 17 -20.65 17.22 -15.24
CA THR A 17 -19.24 17.58 -15.15
C THR A 17 -18.38 16.38 -15.51
N ARG A 18 -17.09 16.61 -15.76
CA ARG A 18 -16.11 15.56 -16.04
C ARG A 18 -15.78 14.73 -14.77
N TYR A 19 -16.84 14.25 -14.09
CA TYR A 19 -16.67 13.39 -12.92
C TYR A 19 -16.44 11.96 -13.38
N GLU A 20 -15.21 11.50 -13.25
CA GLU A 20 -14.83 10.12 -13.51
C GLU A 20 -14.23 9.52 -12.23
N PRO A 21 -14.87 8.52 -11.62
CA PRO A 21 -14.37 7.91 -10.41
C PRO A 21 -13.14 7.03 -10.70
N LYS A 22 -12.17 7.08 -9.80
CA LYS A 22 -11.06 6.13 -9.82
C LYS A 22 -11.56 4.72 -9.51
N THR A 23 -11.23 3.75 -10.35
CA THR A 23 -11.62 2.35 -10.16
C THR A 23 -10.52 1.56 -9.46
N LYS A 24 -10.90 0.60 -8.62
CA LYS A 24 -9.96 -0.18 -7.80
C LYS A 24 -9.06 -1.12 -8.61
N ASN A 25 -9.46 -1.49 -9.80
CA ASN A 25 -8.72 -2.40 -10.68
C ASN A 25 -7.63 -1.72 -11.51
N ARG A 26 -7.59 -0.39 -11.53
CA ARG A 26 -6.62 0.37 -12.30
C ARG A 26 -5.52 0.89 -11.38
N PHE A 27 -4.60 0.01 -11.02
CA PHE A 27 -3.45 0.37 -10.20
C PHE A 27 -2.19 -0.35 -10.65
N TYR A 28 -1.07 0.20 -10.28
CA TYR A 28 0.26 -0.35 -10.48
C TYR A 28 1.05 -0.21 -9.19
N PHE A 29 1.64 -1.31 -8.72
CA PHE A 29 2.42 -1.33 -7.49
C PHE A 29 3.82 -1.83 -7.82
N GLU A 30 4.79 -0.94 -7.69
CA GLU A 30 6.17 -1.20 -8.07
C GLU A 30 7.02 -1.44 -6.83
N ILE A 31 7.52 -2.64 -6.70
CA ILE A 31 8.52 -3.03 -5.71
C ILE A 31 9.80 -3.38 -6.47
N ASP A 32 10.93 -2.79 -6.08
CA ASP A 32 12.20 -3.15 -6.71
C ASP A 32 12.51 -4.63 -6.51
N GLY A 33 12.89 -5.32 -7.59
CA GLY A 33 13.18 -6.75 -7.60
C GLY A 33 11.95 -7.68 -7.58
N VAL A 34 10.72 -7.16 -7.62
CA VAL A 34 9.50 -7.94 -7.78
C VAL A 34 8.77 -7.50 -9.04
N PRO A 35 8.48 -8.39 -9.99
CA PRO A 35 7.72 -8.04 -11.19
C PRO A 35 6.34 -7.49 -10.84
N ALA A 36 6.03 -6.28 -11.30
CA ALA A 36 4.80 -5.59 -10.90
C ALA A 36 3.51 -6.27 -11.38
N TYR A 37 3.57 -7.07 -12.45
CA TYR A 37 2.42 -7.85 -12.94
C TYR A 37 2.04 -9.02 -12.02
N LEU A 38 2.87 -9.37 -11.04
CA LEU A 38 2.54 -10.38 -10.03
C LEU A 38 1.62 -9.83 -8.95
N VAL A 39 1.52 -8.50 -8.82
CA VAL A 39 0.72 -7.89 -7.76
C VAL A 39 -0.77 -8.06 -8.07
N LYS A 40 -1.46 -8.85 -7.26
CA LYS A 40 -2.90 -9.07 -7.31
C LYS A 40 -3.66 -7.97 -6.57
N LYS A 41 -3.17 -7.57 -5.42
CA LYS A 41 -3.80 -6.60 -4.54
C LYS A 41 -2.75 -5.80 -3.79
N ALA A 42 -2.99 -4.52 -3.58
CA ALA A 42 -2.18 -3.68 -2.73
C ALA A 42 -3.05 -2.64 -2.02
N ASP A 43 -2.78 -2.42 -0.75
CA ASP A 43 -3.44 -1.39 0.02
C ASP A 43 -2.78 -0.04 -0.21
N ARG A 44 -3.58 1.03 -0.08
CA ARG A 44 -3.05 2.39 -0.03
C ARG A 44 -2.50 2.72 1.35
N PRO A 45 -1.51 3.63 1.45
CA PRO A 45 -0.98 4.07 2.72
C PRO A 45 -2.07 4.68 3.62
N LYS A 46 -2.00 4.38 4.92
CA LYS A 46 -2.99 4.81 5.91
C LYS A 46 -2.29 5.63 7.00
N PRO A 47 -2.27 6.98 6.90
CA PRO A 47 -1.77 7.81 7.97
C PRO A 47 -2.77 7.87 9.12
N SER A 48 -2.28 7.87 10.35
CA SER A 48 -3.07 8.11 11.56
C SER A 48 -2.35 9.10 12.47
N PHE A 49 -3.14 9.79 13.27
CA PHE A 49 -2.61 10.69 14.29
C PHE A 49 -2.99 10.15 15.67
N GLU A 50 -2.02 10.09 16.55
CA GLU A 50 -2.30 9.93 17.96
C GLU A 50 -2.94 11.20 18.49
N GLU A 51 -3.78 11.08 19.52
CA GLU A 51 -4.36 12.23 20.20
C GLU A 51 -3.69 12.44 21.56
N VAL A 52 -3.45 13.69 21.87
CA VAL A 52 -3.04 14.12 23.21
C VAL A 52 -4.27 14.69 23.89
N VAL A 53 -4.69 14.06 24.98
CA VAL A 53 -5.83 14.52 25.78
C VAL A 53 -5.31 15.41 26.90
N LEU A 54 -5.84 16.61 26.97
CA LEU A 54 -5.58 17.58 28.04
C LEU A 54 -6.82 17.65 28.93
N ASP A 55 -6.70 17.17 30.15
CA ASP A 55 -7.78 17.16 31.11
C ASP A 55 -7.76 18.46 31.96
N HIS A 56 -8.93 19.08 32.11
CA HIS A 56 -9.10 20.23 32.99
C HIS A 56 -10.43 20.16 33.71
N ILE A 57 -10.41 19.82 35.00
CA ILE A 57 -11.56 19.63 35.87
C ILE A 57 -12.57 18.65 35.23
N ASN A 58 -13.65 19.18 34.63
CA ASN A 58 -14.71 18.38 33.99
C ASN A 58 -14.70 18.48 32.45
N ILE A 59 -13.64 19.06 31.87
CA ILE A 59 -13.53 19.29 30.43
C ILE A 59 -12.27 18.62 29.91
N GLN A 60 -12.41 17.93 28.78
CA GLN A 60 -11.29 17.37 28.04
C GLN A 60 -11.08 18.14 26.73
N ARG A 61 -9.84 18.49 26.46
CA ARG A 61 -9.43 19.06 25.18
C ARG A 61 -8.49 18.10 24.48
N LYS A 62 -8.80 17.76 23.22
CA LYS A 62 -7.99 16.88 22.40
C LYS A 62 -7.14 17.70 21.43
N VAL A 63 -5.86 17.39 21.37
CA VAL A 63 -4.90 18.01 20.46
C VAL A 63 -4.24 16.91 19.64
N LYS A 64 -3.91 17.23 18.39
CA LYS A 64 -3.20 16.29 17.50
C LYS A 64 -1.82 15.95 18.06
N GLY A 65 -1.54 14.68 18.21
CA GLY A 65 -0.24 14.15 18.58
C GLY A 65 0.63 13.78 17.37
N ARG A 66 1.43 12.74 17.52
CA ARG A 66 2.35 12.24 16.50
C ARG A 66 1.61 11.57 15.35
N VAL A 67 2.14 11.74 14.12
CA VAL A 67 1.68 10.97 12.98
C VAL A 67 2.34 9.60 12.97
N THR A 68 1.56 8.56 12.68
CA THR A 68 2.04 7.20 12.45
C THR A 68 1.52 6.70 11.09
N TRP A 69 2.35 5.98 10.37
CA TRP A 69 1.97 5.35 9.12
C TRP A 69 1.67 3.87 9.38
N GLY A 70 0.48 3.46 9.03
CA GLY A 70 0.06 2.06 9.13
C GLY A 70 0.78 1.19 8.11
N ASP A 71 0.86 -0.11 8.40
CA ASP A 71 1.42 -1.09 7.47
C ASP A 71 0.61 -1.17 6.18
N VAL A 72 1.30 -1.41 5.07
CA VAL A 72 0.70 -1.65 3.76
C VAL A 72 0.75 -3.13 3.46
N THR A 73 -0.42 -3.71 3.20
CA THR A 73 -0.51 -5.11 2.77
C THR A 73 -0.56 -5.21 1.26
N CYS A 74 0.15 -6.16 0.70
CA CYS A 74 0.01 -6.52 -0.70
C CYS A 74 -0.03 -8.05 -0.87
N GLU A 75 -0.75 -8.49 -1.88
CA GLU A 75 -0.90 -9.89 -2.25
C GLU A 75 -0.33 -10.09 -3.65
N LEU A 76 0.56 -11.07 -3.80
CA LEU A 76 1.22 -11.42 -5.05
C LEU A 76 0.74 -12.79 -5.52
N TYR A 77 0.62 -12.97 -6.82
CA TYR A 77 0.54 -14.31 -7.40
C TYR A 77 1.91 -14.99 -7.37
N ASP A 78 1.94 -16.30 -7.18
CA ASP A 78 3.15 -17.10 -7.22
C ASP A 78 3.15 -18.03 -8.43
N PRO A 79 3.52 -17.56 -9.63
CA PRO A 79 3.65 -18.39 -10.80
C PRO A 79 4.91 -19.27 -10.73
N ILE A 80 4.95 -20.34 -11.54
CA ILE A 80 6.08 -21.24 -11.62
C ILE A 80 7.34 -20.51 -12.12
N ASN A 81 7.19 -19.61 -13.09
CA ASN A 81 8.29 -18.82 -13.63
C ASN A 81 7.78 -17.46 -14.17
N PRO A 82 8.35 -16.33 -13.71
CA PRO A 82 9.30 -16.18 -12.60
C PRO A 82 8.60 -16.42 -11.23
N SER A 83 9.28 -17.13 -10.32
CA SER A 83 8.71 -17.42 -9.01
C SER A 83 8.62 -16.15 -8.13
N GLY A 84 7.42 -15.85 -7.67
CA GLY A 84 7.16 -14.78 -6.72
C GLY A 84 7.84 -15.06 -5.38
N ALA A 85 7.77 -16.30 -4.91
CA ALA A 85 8.40 -16.75 -3.68
C ALA A 85 9.92 -16.52 -3.68
N GLN A 86 10.60 -16.84 -4.78
CA GLN A 86 12.04 -16.58 -4.89
C GLN A 86 12.38 -15.10 -4.84
N SER A 87 11.62 -14.26 -5.52
CA SER A 87 11.83 -12.80 -5.52
C SER A 87 11.65 -12.22 -4.13
N VAL A 88 10.62 -12.64 -3.41
CA VAL A 88 10.33 -12.20 -2.04
C VAL A 88 11.40 -12.74 -1.07
N MET A 89 11.80 -14.01 -1.19
CA MET A 89 12.84 -14.57 -0.33
C MET A 89 14.21 -13.95 -0.57
N ASN A 90 14.53 -13.56 -1.79
CA ASN A 90 15.77 -12.83 -2.07
C ASN A 90 15.77 -11.46 -1.37
N TRP A 91 14.63 -10.78 -1.32
CA TRP A 91 14.52 -9.54 -0.54
C TRP A 91 14.58 -9.82 0.97
N PHE A 92 13.89 -10.86 1.45
CA PHE A 92 13.91 -11.26 2.85
C PHE A 92 15.32 -11.61 3.36
N ARG A 93 16.14 -12.29 2.55
CA ARG A 93 17.54 -12.60 2.88
C ARG A 93 18.41 -11.37 3.11
N LEU A 94 18.05 -10.23 2.52
CA LEU A 94 18.74 -8.97 2.80
C LEU A 94 18.42 -8.41 4.19
N HIS A 95 17.29 -8.81 4.80
CA HIS A 95 16.95 -8.46 6.16
C HIS A 95 17.66 -9.38 7.15
N HIS A 96 17.57 -10.69 6.90
CA HIS A 96 18.06 -11.72 7.80
C HIS A 96 18.52 -12.95 7.05
N GLU A 97 19.72 -13.39 7.30
CA GLU A 97 20.26 -14.62 6.75
C GLU A 97 19.99 -15.78 7.72
N ALA A 98 19.11 -16.70 7.34
CA ALA A 98 18.63 -17.77 8.20
C ALA A 98 19.72 -18.77 8.65
N VAL A 99 20.77 -18.96 7.83
CA VAL A 99 21.83 -19.93 8.14
C VAL A 99 22.86 -19.40 9.14
N THR A 100 23.27 -18.15 8.97
CA THR A 100 24.30 -17.52 9.82
C THR A 100 23.72 -16.70 10.96
N GLY A 101 22.42 -16.38 10.89
CA GLY A 101 21.74 -15.51 11.85
C GLY A 101 22.19 -14.03 11.78
N ARG A 102 22.79 -13.61 10.67
CA ARG A 102 23.24 -12.23 10.47
C ARG A 102 22.10 -11.37 9.97
N ASP A 103 21.98 -10.17 10.55
CA ASP A 103 21.05 -9.15 10.08
C ASP A 103 21.72 -8.19 9.09
N GLY A 104 20.97 -7.78 8.08
CA GLY A 104 21.43 -6.79 7.12
C GLY A 104 21.29 -5.36 7.63
N TYR A 105 22.16 -4.46 7.16
CA TYR A 105 21.99 -3.04 7.42
C TYR A 105 20.79 -2.48 6.67
N GLN A 106 20.14 -1.48 7.24
CA GLN A 106 18.94 -0.85 6.67
C GLN A 106 19.09 -0.40 5.22
N ASN A 107 20.29 0.02 4.81
CA ASN A 107 20.56 0.45 3.43
C ASN A 107 20.46 -0.68 2.39
N TYR A 108 20.50 -1.94 2.82
CA TYR A 108 20.40 -3.09 1.92
C TYR A 108 18.96 -3.58 1.76
N TYR A 109 18.14 -3.50 2.81
CA TYR A 109 16.80 -4.06 2.77
C TYR A 109 15.68 -3.04 2.59
N LYS A 110 15.89 -1.78 3.01
CA LYS A 110 14.89 -0.72 2.79
C LYS A 110 14.81 -0.36 1.31
N ARG A 111 13.60 -0.26 0.81
CA ARG A 111 13.32 0.07 -0.58
C ARG A 111 12.27 1.16 -0.67
N ASP A 112 12.34 1.93 -1.75
CA ASP A 112 11.28 2.87 -2.09
C ASP A 112 10.28 2.18 -3.02
N ILE A 113 9.02 2.24 -2.65
CA ILE A 113 7.93 1.57 -3.34
C ILE A 113 6.97 2.61 -3.89
N ASN A 114 6.48 2.40 -5.11
CA ASN A 114 5.52 3.28 -5.72
C ASN A 114 4.17 2.59 -5.88
N PHE A 115 3.11 3.23 -5.39
CA PHE A 115 1.73 2.88 -5.72
C PHE A 115 1.18 3.94 -6.69
N LYS A 116 0.76 3.51 -7.87
CA LYS A 116 0.20 4.37 -8.91
C LYS A 116 -1.24 3.98 -9.18
N SER A 117 -2.15 4.94 -9.17
CA SER A 117 -3.51 4.75 -9.69
C SER A 117 -3.56 5.23 -11.13
N LEU A 118 -4.16 4.43 -11.98
CA LEU A 118 -4.23 4.70 -13.41
C LEU A 118 -5.62 5.21 -13.82
N GLY A 119 -5.63 6.11 -14.77
CA GLY A 119 -6.84 6.55 -15.47
C GLY A 119 -7.33 5.56 -16.52
N PRO A 120 -8.43 5.88 -17.22
CA PRO A 120 -9.04 4.98 -18.20
C PRO A 120 -8.17 4.70 -19.42
N VAL A 121 -7.27 5.60 -19.75
CA VAL A 121 -6.34 5.44 -20.88
C VAL A 121 -4.95 4.96 -20.46
N GLY A 122 -4.78 4.60 -19.17
CA GLY A 122 -3.51 4.11 -18.64
C GLY A 122 -2.57 5.22 -18.15
N ASP A 123 -3.00 6.46 -18.14
CA ASP A 123 -2.27 7.59 -17.58
C ASP A 123 -2.20 7.50 -16.05
N VAL A 124 -1.12 7.99 -15.48
CA VAL A 124 -0.96 8.01 -14.02
C VAL A 124 -1.69 9.22 -13.45
N VAL A 125 -2.77 8.95 -12.70
CA VAL A 125 -3.62 9.98 -12.08
C VAL A 125 -3.19 10.29 -10.66
N GLU A 126 -2.58 9.32 -10.00
CA GLU A 126 -2.17 9.45 -8.60
C GLU A 126 -0.95 8.59 -8.35
N LYS A 127 0.06 9.16 -7.72
CA LYS A 127 1.29 8.46 -7.37
C LYS A 127 1.62 8.65 -5.89
N TRP A 128 1.71 7.54 -5.17
CA TRP A 128 2.20 7.48 -3.79
C TRP A 128 3.60 6.91 -3.77
N GLU A 129 4.51 7.60 -3.13
CA GLU A 129 5.87 7.10 -2.87
C GLU A 129 5.98 6.69 -1.41
N LEU A 130 6.15 5.39 -1.17
CA LEU A 130 6.41 4.81 0.14
C LEU A 130 7.92 4.81 0.35
N LYS A 131 8.39 5.56 1.31
CA LYS A 131 9.82 5.73 1.60
C LYS A 131 10.28 4.82 2.73
N GLY A 132 11.43 4.19 2.51
CA GLY A 132 12.04 3.31 3.49
C GLY A 132 11.19 2.07 3.82
N ALA A 133 10.47 1.53 2.84
CA ALA A 133 9.65 0.36 3.04
C ALA A 133 10.48 -0.91 3.22
N PHE A 134 10.06 -1.78 4.14
CA PHE A 134 10.68 -3.07 4.40
C PHE A 134 9.63 -4.14 4.74
N ILE A 135 10.02 -5.40 4.61
CA ILE A 135 9.15 -6.52 4.92
C ILE A 135 9.02 -6.67 6.43
N LYS A 136 7.79 -6.54 6.94
CA LYS A 136 7.45 -6.83 8.33
C LYS A 136 7.04 -8.28 8.52
N SER A 137 6.27 -8.84 7.60
CA SER A 137 5.90 -10.25 7.58
C SER A 137 5.62 -10.73 6.17
N VAL A 138 5.83 -12.01 5.96
CA VAL A 138 5.51 -12.75 4.72
C VAL A 138 4.67 -13.94 5.08
N ASP A 139 3.64 -14.20 4.31
CA ASP A 139 2.81 -15.38 4.38
C ASP A 139 2.80 -16.06 3.01
N PHE A 140 3.39 -17.25 2.92
CA PHE A 140 3.46 -18.01 1.67
C PHE A 140 2.22 -18.87 1.42
N GLN A 141 1.25 -18.79 2.32
CA GLN A 141 0.00 -19.55 2.28
C GLN A 141 0.17 -21.09 2.23
N ASP A 142 -0.91 -21.78 2.52
CA ASP A 142 -0.92 -23.23 2.61
C ASP A 142 -1.18 -23.89 1.25
N GLY A 143 -0.67 -25.11 1.08
CA GLY A 143 -1.05 -25.99 -0.02
C GLY A 143 -2.27 -26.84 0.37
N ASP A 144 -3.30 -26.87 -0.46
CA ASP A 144 -4.51 -27.67 -0.24
C ASP A 144 -4.85 -28.51 -1.47
N TRP A 145 -4.80 -29.82 -1.32
CA TRP A 145 -5.09 -30.78 -2.38
C TRP A 145 -6.52 -30.73 -2.89
N SER A 146 -7.45 -30.25 -2.06
CA SER A 146 -8.86 -30.15 -2.43
C SER A 146 -9.19 -28.92 -3.27
N ASN A 147 -8.25 -27.96 -3.36
CA ASN A 147 -8.49 -26.65 -3.94
C ASN A 147 -7.77 -26.44 -5.28
N ALA A 148 -8.13 -27.24 -6.27
CA ALA A 148 -7.49 -27.24 -7.58
C ALA A 148 -7.74 -25.95 -8.42
N ASN A 149 -8.71 -25.13 -8.06
CA ASN A 149 -9.14 -23.97 -8.84
C ASN A 149 -8.67 -22.62 -8.31
N THR A 150 -7.83 -22.62 -7.28
CA THR A 150 -7.30 -21.37 -6.68
C THR A 150 -5.81 -21.26 -6.96
N ALA A 151 -5.39 -20.13 -7.51
CA ALA A 151 -3.98 -19.86 -7.71
C ALA A 151 -3.30 -19.55 -6.37
N GLN A 152 -2.08 -20.07 -6.20
CA GLN A 152 -1.28 -19.78 -5.01
C GLN A 152 -0.88 -18.32 -4.99
N THR A 153 -0.95 -17.72 -3.80
CA THR A 153 -0.61 -16.31 -3.59
C THR A 153 0.33 -16.15 -2.40
N ILE A 154 0.98 -15.00 -2.32
CA ILE A 154 1.90 -14.64 -1.25
C ILE A 154 1.41 -13.35 -0.63
N GLY A 155 1.17 -13.35 0.66
CA GLY A 155 0.82 -12.16 1.43
C GLY A 155 2.07 -11.46 1.95
N LEU A 156 2.21 -10.17 1.66
CA LEU A 156 3.27 -9.31 2.20
C LEU A 156 2.67 -8.23 3.07
N THR A 157 3.24 -8.04 4.25
CA THR A 157 3.00 -6.87 5.08
C THR A 157 4.25 -6.02 5.11
N LEU A 158 4.13 -4.79 4.66
CA LEU A 158 5.22 -3.84 4.54
C LEU A 158 5.06 -2.73 5.57
N ALA A 159 6.12 -2.47 6.32
CA ALA A 159 6.22 -1.26 7.13
C ALA A 159 7.02 -0.20 6.38
N MET A 160 6.77 1.08 6.65
CA MET A 160 7.44 2.19 6.00
C MET A 160 7.74 3.31 6.97
N ASP A 161 8.70 4.16 6.63
CA ASP A 161 9.03 5.32 7.44
C ASP A 161 8.00 6.45 7.22
N TYR A 162 7.69 6.77 5.98
CA TYR A 162 6.68 7.77 5.60
C TYR A 162 6.25 7.59 4.15
N CYS A 163 5.20 8.30 3.78
CA CYS A 163 4.66 8.28 2.42
C CYS A 163 4.42 9.69 1.89
N ILE A 164 4.61 9.87 0.59
CA ILE A 164 4.39 11.14 -0.11
C ILE A 164 3.41 10.91 -1.25
N LEU A 165 2.35 11.72 -1.31
CA LEU A 165 1.50 11.82 -2.48
C LEU A 165 2.10 12.85 -3.44
N LYS A 166 2.44 12.46 -4.65
CA LYS A 166 3.06 13.35 -5.64
C LYS A 166 2.03 14.07 -6.52
N TYR A 167 0.97 13.38 -6.92
CA TYR A 167 -0.16 13.91 -7.72
C TYR A 167 -1.32 12.90 -7.74
#